data_5e8aa908d094edfa44e33d8a5133b64d
#
_entry.id   5e8aa908d094edfa44e33d8a5133b64d
#
_cell.length_a   1.000
_cell.length_b   1.000
_cell.length_c   1.000
_cell.angle_alpha   90.00
_cell.angle_beta   90.00
_cell.angle_gamma   90.00
#
_symmetry.space_group_name_H-M   'P 1'
#
loop_
_entity.id
_entity.type
_entity.pdbx_description
1 polymer ?
#
loop_
_entity_poly.entity_id
_entity_poly.type
_entity_poly.pdbx_seq_one_letter_code
_entity_poly.pdbx_strand_id
1 'polypeptide(L)'
;MKLHRRTLLRGLFQGSAAMVALPLLDCFLDGHGTALADGAPIPTRFGTFFWGCGLTKQLFLPRETTAQAQGETRAAYLARLAAYEDMPQLAALKPYKAKFNLLSGYRAYIDSRPNIQHWSGNAAIVSGTAPSQDTQFEGQTIDQTIADAVGKGTRFRSIEIACSGNKRESYSSLGGANTNPPETSPTGLYARLFGPGFASATDFKPDPNIMLQQSVLAVVAEDRQRLMASVGAADKARLDQYFTSVRELENTMAVELKKPEIIADVVVPGMPEEMTVNKSVPVLLKTTPVFSKLLAIGLATNQTRIFNMALTEPANTMFLPGDSHVFHQATHEEPVDAVLGYQPQTSRFSTYSMECFAELVAALDGIKEGDGTLLDHSLVLAYTDTSNAKLHAIDGIPMFLAGSAGGKIKTGMHIAGNSETTSRVGLTVQQAMGLAVDSWGGESNRTNKPISELLA
;
A
#
# COMPACT_ATOMS: atom_id res chain seq x y z
N MET A 1 35.98 8.00 -12.38
CA MET A 1 35.71 6.77 -13.13
C MET A 1 34.29 6.34 -12.77
N LYS A 2 33.30 6.50 -13.68
CA LYS A 2 31.91 6.10 -13.41
C LYS A 2 31.84 4.58 -13.46
N LEU A 3 31.60 3.94 -12.35
CA LEU A 3 31.45 2.49 -12.25
C LEU A 3 30.02 2.14 -12.66
N HIS A 4 29.85 1.41 -13.74
CA HIS A 4 28.56 0.90 -14.16
C HIS A 4 28.13 -0.27 -13.27
N ARG A 5 26.85 -0.32 -12.84
CA ARG A 5 26.22 -1.38 -12.05
C ARG A 5 26.55 -2.81 -12.53
N ARG A 6 26.80 -2.99 -13.82
CA ARG A 6 27.19 -4.27 -14.44
C ARG A 6 28.67 -4.60 -14.35
N THR A 7 29.54 -3.68 -13.87
CA THR A 7 31.00 -3.83 -13.95
C THR A 7 31.62 -4.26 -12.62
N LEU A 8 30.91 -4.29 -11.51
CA LEU A 8 31.50 -4.20 -10.19
C LEU A 8 31.74 -5.52 -9.47
N LEU A 9 31.51 -6.66 -9.97
CA LEU A 9 32.11 -7.90 -9.44
C LEU A 9 32.12 -8.99 -10.52
N ARG A 10 33.06 -8.90 -11.44
CA ARG A 10 33.59 -10.07 -12.13
C ARG A 10 34.77 -10.61 -11.33
N GLY A 11 34.45 -11.42 -10.34
CA GLY A 11 35.45 -12.20 -9.61
C GLY A 11 35.65 -13.52 -10.30
N LEU A 12 36.88 -13.82 -10.75
CA LEU A 12 37.28 -15.14 -11.12
C LEU A 12 37.54 -15.94 -9.83
N PHE A 13 36.61 -16.78 -9.45
CA PHE A 13 36.89 -17.86 -8.50
C PHE A 13 36.76 -19.19 -9.23
N GLN A 14 37.86 -19.87 -9.40
CA GLN A 14 37.99 -21.24 -10.00
C GLN A 14 37.29 -21.42 -11.37
N GLY A 15 37.46 -20.45 -12.28
CA GLY A 15 37.03 -20.64 -13.68
C GLY A 15 35.53 -20.37 -13.96
N SER A 16 34.77 -19.99 -12.98
CA SER A 16 33.34 -19.60 -13.13
C SER A 16 33.18 -18.10 -12.90
N ALA A 17 32.60 -17.38 -13.89
CA ALA A 17 32.26 -15.98 -13.74
C ALA A 17 31.01 -15.86 -12.86
N ALA A 18 31.15 -15.53 -11.59
CA ALA A 18 30.04 -15.15 -10.73
C ALA A 18 29.82 -13.66 -10.86
N MET A 19 28.64 -13.26 -11.35
CA MET A 19 28.17 -11.87 -11.27
C MET A 19 27.27 -11.75 -10.04
N VAL A 20 27.72 -10.99 -9.06
CA VAL A 20 26.92 -10.62 -7.90
C VAL A 20 26.36 -9.22 -8.16
N ALA A 21 25.04 -9.09 -8.21
CA ALA A 21 24.40 -7.77 -8.16
C ALA A 21 24.60 -7.20 -6.76
N LEU A 22 25.20 -6.02 -6.68
CA LEU A 22 25.43 -5.32 -5.41
C LEU A 22 24.16 -4.54 -5.01
N PRO A 23 23.97 -4.31 -3.70
CA PRO A 23 22.95 -3.40 -3.19
C PRO A 23 23.11 -2.00 -3.77
N LEU A 24 22.16 -1.11 -3.50
CA LEU A 24 22.25 0.30 -3.86
C LEU A 24 23.28 0.97 -2.94
N LEU A 25 24.56 0.72 -3.24
CA LEU A 25 25.65 1.34 -2.52
C LEU A 25 25.79 2.80 -2.95
N ASP A 26 26.31 3.66 -2.08
CA ASP A 26 26.56 5.07 -2.40
C ASP A 26 27.39 5.26 -3.68
N CYS A 27 28.23 4.29 -4.04
CA CYS A 27 28.96 4.32 -5.30
C CYS A 27 28.11 4.11 -6.57
N PHE A 28 26.84 3.68 -6.42
CA PHE A 28 25.86 3.55 -7.50
C PHE A 28 24.94 4.75 -7.60
N LEU A 29 25.04 5.69 -6.67
CA LEU A 29 24.29 6.92 -6.66
C LEU A 29 25.09 8.05 -7.34
N ASP A 30 24.39 9.11 -7.69
CA ASP A 30 25.02 10.37 -8.07
C ASP A 30 25.75 10.98 -6.86
N GLY A 31 26.49 12.05 -7.07
CA GLY A 31 27.27 12.71 -5.99
C GLY A 31 26.41 13.32 -4.89
N HIS A 32 25.08 13.34 -5.04
CA HIS A 32 24.09 13.86 -4.07
C HIS A 32 23.22 12.76 -3.45
N GLY A 33 23.33 11.52 -3.89
CA GLY A 33 22.50 10.40 -3.41
C GLY A 33 21.04 10.43 -3.86
N THR A 34 20.69 11.29 -4.84
CA THR A 34 19.31 11.52 -5.27
C THR A 34 18.90 10.70 -6.51
N ALA A 35 19.88 10.17 -7.23
CA ALA A 35 19.66 9.35 -8.42
C ALA A 35 20.71 8.22 -8.50
N LEU A 36 20.44 7.23 -9.35
CA LEU A 36 21.42 6.20 -9.67
C LEU A 36 22.63 6.80 -10.42
N ALA A 37 23.78 6.16 -10.37
CA ALA A 37 25.02 6.64 -11.01
C ALA A 37 24.91 6.80 -12.54
N ASP A 38 23.91 6.16 -13.17
CA ASP A 38 23.55 6.32 -14.57
C ASP A 38 22.57 7.47 -14.83
N GLY A 39 22.16 8.20 -13.77
CA GLY A 39 21.21 9.29 -13.81
C GLY A 39 19.73 8.86 -13.74
N ALA A 40 19.44 7.56 -13.65
CA ALA A 40 18.07 7.10 -13.45
C ALA A 40 17.58 7.43 -12.03
N PRO A 41 16.31 7.84 -11.86
CA PRO A 41 15.77 8.11 -10.54
C PRO A 41 15.71 6.83 -9.70
N ILE A 42 15.84 6.99 -8.36
CA ILE A 42 15.58 5.89 -7.43
C ILE A 42 14.13 5.44 -7.62
N PRO A 43 13.84 4.12 -7.75
CA PRO A 43 12.49 3.64 -7.97
C PRO A 43 11.53 4.08 -6.86
N THR A 44 10.38 4.61 -7.23
CA THR A 44 9.30 4.90 -6.28
C THR A 44 8.46 3.66 -6.02
N ARG A 45 7.91 3.55 -4.80
CA ARG A 45 7.01 2.48 -4.38
C ARG A 45 5.68 3.05 -3.94
N PHE A 46 4.63 2.28 -4.16
CA PHE A 46 3.29 2.63 -3.69
C PHE A 46 2.69 1.50 -2.88
N GLY A 47 1.94 1.85 -1.85
CA GLY A 47 1.17 0.87 -1.12
C GLY A 47 -0.05 1.45 -0.46
N THR A 48 -0.92 0.54 -0.03
CA THR A 48 -2.10 0.86 0.76
C THR A 48 -2.01 0.18 2.12
N PHE A 49 -2.51 0.86 3.16
CA PHE A 49 -2.73 0.30 4.48
C PHE A 49 -4.19 0.54 4.88
N PHE A 50 -4.91 -0.52 5.14
CA PHE A 50 -6.33 -0.45 5.49
C PHE A 50 -6.61 -0.88 6.92
N TRP A 51 -7.49 -0.15 7.61
CA TRP A 51 -8.09 -0.56 8.87
C TRP A 51 -9.59 -0.28 8.85
N GLY A 52 -10.40 -1.11 9.51
CA GLY A 52 -11.86 -0.93 9.58
C GLY A 52 -12.32 -0.08 10.75
N CYS A 53 -13.55 0.44 10.64
CA CYS A 53 -14.28 1.16 11.69
C CYS A 53 -13.78 2.58 12.03
N GLY A 54 -13.01 3.21 11.18
CA GLY A 54 -12.68 4.63 11.31
C GLY A 54 -11.78 5.02 12.48
N LEU A 55 -11.83 6.31 12.81
CA LEU A 55 -11.13 6.92 13.96
C LEU A 55 -12.11 7.78 14.78
N THR A 56 -11.75 8.04 16.02
CA THR A 56 -12.52 8.92 16.92
C THR A 56 -12.17 10.38 16.64
N LYS A 57 -13.08 11.12 16.03
CA LYS A 57 -12.86 12.51 15.58
C LYS A 57 -12.18 13.39 16.64
N GLN A 58 -12.62 13.29 17.88
CA GLN A 58 -12.09 14.08 19.00
C GLN A 58 -10.65 13.76 19.39
N LEU A 59 -10.11 12.61 18.91
CA LEU A 59 -8.80 12.10 19.31
C LEU A 59 -7.76 12.09 18.17
N PHE A 60 -8.19 12.30 16.91
CA PHE A 60 -7.27 12.42 15.78
C PHE A 60 -7.34 13.77 15.06
N LEU A 61 -8.37 14.58 15.32
CA LEU A 61 -8.43 15.96 14.84
C LEU A 61 -8.23 16.92 16.00
N PRO A 62 -7.66 18.10 15.75
CA PRO A 62 -7.56 19.16 16.75
C PRO A 62 -8.96 19.50 17.26
N ARG A 63 -9.07 19.78 18.54
CA ARG A 63 -10.33 20.24 19.13
C ARG A 63 -10.73 21.59 18.50
N GLU A 64 -12.03 21.85 18.37
CA GLU A 64 -12.56 23.11 17.82
C GLU A 64 -12.08 24.36 18.56
N THR A 65 -11.68 24.24 19.83
CA THR A 65 -11.02 25.28 20.62
C THR A 65 -9.68 25.74 20.02
N THR A 66 -9.15 25.03 19.05
CA THR A 66 -7.94 25.35 18.29
C THR A 66 -8.26 25.90 16.91
N ALA A 67 -9.42 26.51 16.69
CA ALA A 67 -9.74 27.20 15.45
C ALA A 67 -8.60 28.15 15.04
N GLN A 68 -8.44 28.35 13.74
CA GLN A 68 -7.45 29.29 13.23
C GLN A 68 -7.62 30.65 13.91
N ALA A 69 -6.58 31.14 14.56
CA ALA A 69 -6.62 32.42 15.25
C ALA A 69 -6.76 33.57 14.23
N GLN A 70 -7.42 34.66 14.66
CA GLN A 70 -7.56 35.83 13.80
C GLN A 70 -6.17 36.38 13.42
N GLY A 71 -5.89 36.45 12.12
CA GLY A 71 -4.59 36.85 11.58
C GLY A 71 -3.53 35.77 11.50
N GLU A 72 -3.82 34.55 11.97
CA GLU A 72 -2.94 33.38 11.76
C GLU A 72 -2.99 32.96 10.29
N THR A 73 -1.83 32.80 9.66
CA THR A 73 -1.79 32.25 8.30
C THR A 73 -2.23 30.78 8.30
N ARG A 74 -2.83 30.31 7.22
CA ARG A 74 -3.21 28.89 7.08
C ARG A 74 -2.00 27.97 7.28
N ALA A 75 -0.82 28.37 6.80
CA ALA A 75 0.41 27.60 6.98
C ALA A 75 0.82 27.49 8.46
N ALA A 76 0.75 28.59 9.22
CA ALA A 76 1.03 28.59 10.66
C ALA A 76 0.01 27.76 11.44
N TYR A 77 -1.26 27.89 11.11
CA TYR A 77 -2.33 27.05 11.66
C TYR A 77 -2.07 25.57 11.41
N LEU A 78 -1.77 25.19 10.16
CA LEU A 78 -1.49 23.81 9.79
C LEU A 78 -0.20 23.28 10.46
N ALA A 79 0.84 24.11 10.60
CA ALA A 79 2.05 23.76 11.32
C ALA A 79 1.78 23.52 12.82
N ARG A 80 0.90 24.32 13.42
CA ARG A 80 0.45 24.13 14.81
C ARG A 80 -0.38 22.85 14.96
N LEU A 81 -1.25 22.54 13.99
CA LEU A 81 -1.97 21.26 13.95
C LEU A 81 -1.02 20.08 13.76
N ALA A 82 0.02 20.24 12.95
CA ALA A 82 1.04 19.21 12.73
C ALA A 82 1.87 18.88 13.99
N ALA A 83 1.76 19.66 15.07
CA ALA A 83 2.39 19.31 16.35
C ALA A 83 1.81 18.03 16.98
N TYR A 84 0.61 17.62 16.62
CA TYR A 84 -0.10 16.39 17.10
C TYR A 84 -0.12 16.23 18.63
N GLU A 85 0.11 17.31 19.37
CA GLU A 85 0.26 17.24 20.83
C GLU A 85 -1.05 16.86 21.50
N ASP A 86 -2.18 17.23 20.89
CA ASP A 86 -3.52 16.95 21.38
C ASP A 86 -4.25 15.84 20.60
N MET A 87 -3.53 14.97 19.90
CA MET A 87 -4.11 13.89 19.08
C MET A 87 -3.70 12.49 19.61
N PRO A 88 -4.32 12.00 20.68
CA PRO A 88 -3.89 10.76 21.34
C PRO A 88 -3.88 9.52 20.43
N GLN A 89 -4.80 9.45 19.47
CA GLN A 89 -4.83 8.34 18.52
C GLN A 89 -3.64 8.33 17.55
N LEU A 90 -2.97 9.47 17.36
CA LEU A 90 -1.81 9.61 16.49
C LEU A 90 -0.48 9.62 17.26
N ALA A 91 -0.50 9.31 18.56
CA ALA A 91 0.70 9.39 19.41
C ALA A 91 1.86 8.53 18.88
N ALA A 92 1.59 7.32 18.38
CA ALA A 92 2.59 6.43 17.80
C ALA A 92 3.20 6.98 16.49
N LEU A 93 2.47 7.84 15.76
CA LEU A 93 2.93 8.49 14.53
C LEU A 93 3.70 9.80 14.78
N LYS A 94 3.70 10.31 16.02
CA LYS A 94 4.36 11.58 16.38
C LYS A 94 5.82 11.67 15.93
N PRO A 95 6.67 10.63 16.03
CA PRO A 95 8.05 10.68 15.53
C PRO A 95 8.15 10.95 14.03
N TYR A 96 7.13 10.58 13.27
CA TYR A 96 7.08 10.64 11.80
C TYR A 96 6.25 11.81 11.27
N LYS A 97 5.86 12.78 12.11
CA LYS A 97 4.96 13.89 11.75
C LYS A 97 5.39 14.68 10.52
N ALA A 98 6.69 14.80 10.28
CA ALA A 98 7.24 15.46 9.11
C ALA A 98 7.19 14.60 7.83
N LYS A 99 6.87 13.30 7.94
CA LYS A 99 6.93 12.32 6.84
C LYS A 99 5.56 11.82 6.38
N PHE A 100 4.47 12.35 6.94
CA PHE A 100 3.12 12.02 6.45
C PHE A 100 2.19 13.24 6.45
N ASN A 101 1.08 13.11 5.75
CA ASN A 101 -0.01 14.07 5.71
C ASN A 101 -1.27 13.44 6.30
N LEU A 102 -2.00 14.20 7.11
CA LEU A 102 -3.34 13.87 7.56
C LEU A 102 -4.35 14.48 6.58
N LEU A 103 -5.24 13.66 6.07
CA LEU A 103 -6.34 14.05 5.18
C LEU A 103 -7.66 13.80 5.91
N SER A 104 -8.46 14.82 6.10
CA SER A 104 -9.74 14.70 6.81
C SER A 104 -10.86 15.41 6.05
N GLY A 105 -12.11 15.07 6.37
CA GLY A 105 -13.26 15.74 5.78
C GLY A 105 -13.51 15.42 4.31
N TYR A 106 -12.99 14.32 3.79
CA TYR A 106 -13.30 13.81 2.46
C TYR A 106 -14.51 12.88 2.51
N ARG A 107 -15.20 12.75 1.39
CA ARG A 107 -16.46 12.01 1.25
C ARG A 107 -16.40 11.01 0.11
N ALA A 108 -16.98 9.83 0.30
CA ALA A 108 -17.35 8.91 -0.77
C ALA A 108 -18.81 9.16 -1.19
N TYR A 109 -19.06 9.41 -2.48
CA TYR A 109 -20.40 9.55 -3.03
C TYR A 109 -20.91 8.19 -3.50
N ILE A 110 -22.18 7.90 -3.24
CA ILE A 110 -22.82 6.62 -3.58
C ILE A 110 -23.84 6.72 -4.71
N ASP A 111 -24.08 7.92 -5.24
CA ASP A 111 -24.89 8.17 -6.46
C ASP A 111 -26.26 7.48 -6.45
N SER A 112 -27.02 7.69 -5.37
CA SER A 112 -28.33 7.06 -5.13
C SER A 112 -28.31 5.53 -4.95
N ARG A 113 -27.14 4.90 -4.91
CA ARG A 113 -27.00 3.51 -4.51
C ARG A 113 -27.19 3.36 -2.99
N PRO A 114 -27.62 2.19 -2.52
CA PRO A 114 -27.62 1.92 -1.08
C PRO A 114 -26.21 2.06 -0.50
N ASN A 115 -26.10 2.63 0.70
CA ASN A 115 -24.85 2.54 1.43
C ASN A 115 -24.66 1.10 1.92
N ILE A 116 -23.76 0.38 1.26
CA ILE A 116 -23.34 -0.96 1.69
C ILE A 116 -22.40 -0.74 2.87
N GLN A 117 -22.92 -1.03 4.07
CA GLN A 117 -22.24 -0.76 5.35
C GLN A 117 -20.82 -1.30 5.35
N HIS A 118 -19.88 -0.45 5.76
CA HIS A 118 -18.45 -0.75 5.78
C HIS A 118 -17.78 -1.06 4.41
N TRP A 119 -18.55 -1.25 3.35
CA TRP A 119 -17.98 -1.55 2.04
C TRP A 119 -17.95 -0.33 1.10
N SER A 120 -19.00 0.50 1.09
CA SER A 120 -19.09 1.65 0.18
C SER A 120 -17.89 2.59 0.28
N GLY A 121 -17.46 2.92 1.51
CA GLY A 121 -16.30 3.78 1.72
C GLY A 121 -15.00 3.13 1.27
N ASN A 122 -14.76 1.88 1.68
CA ASN A 122 -13.59 1.12 1.27
C ASN A 122 -13.47 1.07 -0.27
N ALA A 123 -14.50 0.59 -0.95
CA ALA A 123 -14.49 0.44 -2.41
C ALA A 123 -14.33 1.78 -3.14
N ALA A 124 -15.07 2.82 -2.73
CA ALA A 124 -15.01 4.13 -3.37
C ALA A 124 -13.63 4.80 -3.25
N ILE A 125 -12.92 4.61 -2.13
CA ILE A 125 -11.59 5.17 -1.94
C ILE A 125 -10.57 4.53 -2.88
N VAL A 126 -10.59 3.22 -3.04
CA VAL A 126 -9.53 2.54 -3.81
C VAL A 126 -9.87 2.31 -5.27
N SER A 127 -11.15 2.30 -5.66
CA SER A 127 -11.56 2.20 -7.08
C SER A 127 -12.08 3.50 -7.69
N GLY A 128 -12.27 4.54 -6.86
CA GLY A 128 -12.84 5.82 -7.30
C GLY A 128 -14.34 5.75 -7.61
N THR A 129 -15.00 4.63 -7.37
CA THR A 129 -16.41 4.42 -7.73
C THR A 129 -17.13 3.67 -6.61
N ALA A 130 -18.33 4.12 -6.27
CA ALA A 130 -19.15 3.42 -5.29
C ALA A 130 -19.57 2.04 -5.80
N PRO A 131 -19.55 1.01 -4.94
CA PRO A 131 -19.89 -0.35 -5.35
C PRO A 131 -21.41 -0.46 -5.61
N SER A 132 -21.79 -1.33 -6.56
CA SER A 132 -23.18 -1.72 -6.81
C SER A 132 -23.57 -2.93 -5.96
N GLN A 133 -22.62 -3.73 -5.53
CA GLN A 133 -22.81 -4.95 -4.75
C GLN A 133 -21.76 -5.05 -3.65
N ASP A 134 -22.11 -5.75 -2.58
CA ASP A 134 -21.17 -6.05 -1.49
C ASP A 134 -19.97 -6.87 -2.00
N THR A 135 -18.81 -6.60 -1.42
CA THR A 135 -17.55 -7.28 -1.72
C THR A 135 -17.08 -7.18 -3.18
N GLN A 136 -17.60 -6.21 -3.95
CA GLN A 136 -17.19 -5.97 -5.34
C GLN A 136 -16.58 -4.58 -5.51
N PHE A 137 -15.65 -4.47 -6.45
CA PHE A 137 -15.09 -3.22 -6.93
C PHE A 137 -15.59 -2.95 -8.35
N GLU A 138 -16.10 -1.74 -8.61
CA GLU A 138 -16.60 -1.35 -9.95
C GLU A 138 -15.47 -1.17 -10.99
N GLY A 139 -14.22 -1.22 -10.55
CA GLY A 139 -13.06 -1.11 -11.42
C GLY A 139 -11.81 -1.57 -10.70
N GLN A 140 -10.70 -1.44 -11.40
CA GLN A 140 -9.37 -1.74 -10.87
C GLN A 140 -9.06 -0.82 -9.68
N THR A 141 -8.48 -1.39 -8.62
CA THR A 141 -8.07 -0.62 -7.46
C THR A 141 -6.80 0.17 -7.74
N ILE A 142 -6.61 1.26 -7.02
CA ILE A 142 -5.54 2.23 -7.27
C ILE A 142 -4.13 1.61 -7.21
N ASP A 143 -3.90 0.64 -6.33
CA ASP A 143 -2.65 -0.10 -6.23
C ASP A 143 -2.36 -0.88 -7.52
N GLN A 144 -3.38 -1.52 -8.08
CA GLN A 144 -3.24 -2.26 -9.34
C GLN A 144 -3.12 -1.32 -10.55
N THR A 145 -3.81 -0.18 -10.53
CA THR A 145 -3.64 0.87 -11.56
C THR A 145 -2.20 1.41 -11.55
N ILE A 146 -1.62 1.63 -10.38
CA ILE A 146 -0.23 2.08 -10.26
C ILE A 146 0.75 0.95 -10.59
N ALA A 147 0.41 -0.31 -10.28
CA ALA A 147 1.22 -1.47 -10.64
C ALA A 147 1.44 -1.59 -12.15
N ASP A 148 0.45 -1.21 -12.97
CA ASP A 148 0.58 -1.17 -14.43
C ASP A 148 1.68 -0.21 -14.90
N ALA A 149 1.93 0.84 -14.16
CA ALA A 149 2.94 1.85 -14.49
C ALA A 149 4.32 1.52 -13.90
N VAL A 150 4.39 1.23 -12.58
CA VAL A 150 5.67 1.14 -11.85
C VAL A 150 6.05 -0.28 -11.41
N GLY A 151 5.12 -1.24 -11.46
CA GLY A 151 5.35 -2.64 -11.07
C GLY A 151 6.07 -3.49 -12.14
N LYS A 152 6.30 -2.94 -13.33
CA LYS A 152 6.95 -3.65 -14.43
C LYS A 152 8.43 -3.92 -14.09
N GLY A 153 8.85 -5.17 -14.29
CA GLY A 153 10.26 -5.57 -14.08
C GLY A 153 10.62 -5.96 -12.65
N THR A 154 9.64 -6.01 -11.73
CA THR A 154 9.79 -6.61 -10.41
C THR A 154 9.32 -8.07 -10.41
N ARG A 155 9.84 -8.88 -9.48
CA ARG A 155 9.48 -10.30 -9.36
C ARG A 155 7.99 -10.49 -9.07
N PHE A 156 7.44 -9.66 -8.20
CA PHE A 156 6.02 -9.64 -7.87
C PHE A 156 5.43 -8.32 -8.33
N ARG A 157 4.35 -8.37 -9.10
CA ARG A 157 3.59 -7.20 -9.52
C ARG A 157 3.11 -6.40 -8.31
N SER A 158 2.60 -7.11 -7.31
CA SER A 158 2.19 -6.58 -6.01
C SER A 158 2.31 -7.66 -4.93
N ILE A 159 2.35 -7.23 -3.67
CA ILE A 159 2.29 -8.11 -2.50
C ILE A 159 1.11 -7.67 -1.65
N GLU A 160 0.22 -8.60 -1.40
CA GLU A 160 -0.94 -8.42 -0.55
C GLU A 160 -0.69 -9.11 0.79
N ILE A 161 -1.07 -8.44 1.89
CA ILE A 161 -0.87 -8.91 3.27
C ILE A 161 -2.16 -8.72 4.05
N ALA A 162 -2.62 -9.79 4.72
CA ALA A 162 -3.72 -9.75 5.69
C ALA A 162 -3.18 -10.02 7.10
N CYS A 163 -2.99 -8.96 7.89
CA CYS A 163 -2.43 -9.04 9.24
C CYS A 163 -3.29 -9.84 10.22
N SER A 164 -4.58 -9.96 9.93
CA SER A 164 -5.54 -10.74 10.71
C SER A 164 -5.42 -12.26 10.51
N GLY A 165 -4.70 -12.70 9.48
CA GLY A 165 -4.64 -14.10 9.06
C GLY A 165 -5.82 -14.56 8.18
N ASN A 166 -6.72 -13.68 7.81
CA ASN A 166 -7.89 -14.02 7.01
C ASN A 166 -7.61 -13.84 5.51
N LYS A 167 -7.67 -14.93 4.76
CA LYS A 167 -7.40 -14.98 3.30
C LYS A 167 -8.35 -14.12 2.44
N ARG A 168 -9.45 -13.62 2.99
CA ARG A 168 -10.42 -12.76 2.30
C ARG A 168 -10.13 -11.27 2.49
N GLU A 169 -9.19 -10.91 3.34
CA GLU A 169 -8.88 -9.52 3.64
C GLU A 169 -7.76 -9.02 2.72
N SER A 170 -8.11 -8.81 1.47
CA SER A 170 -7.32 -8.10 0.48
C SER A 170 -8.23 -7.12 -0.25
N TYR A 171 -7.76 -5.87 -0.38
CA TYR A 171 -8.49 -4.80 -1.06
C TYR A 171 -7.74 -4.35 -2.32
N SER A 172 -7.07 -5.29 -2.94
CA SER A 172 -6.36 -5.22 -4.20
C SER A 172 -7.09 -6.05 -5.26
N SER A 173 -7.56 -5.42 -6.33
CA SER A 173 -8.41 -6.08 -7.34
C SER A 173 -8.22 -5.47 -8.73
N LEU A 174 -8.38 -6.30 -9.75
CA LEU A 174 -8.52 -5.85 -11.15
C LEU A 174 -9.96 -5.49 -11.52
N GLY A 175 -10.87 -5.53 -10.54
CA GLY A 175 -12.30 -5.28 -10.68
C GLY A 175 -13.16 -6.50 -10.38
N GLY A 176 -14.43 -6.27 -10.05
CA GLY A 176 -15.38 -7.32 -9.67
C GLY A 176 -15.18 -7.83 -8.24
N ALA A 177 -15.58 -9.07 -7.99
CA ALA A 177 -15.53 -9.72 -6.68
C ALA A 177 -14.18 -10.41 -6.37
N ASN A 178 -13.30 -10.52 -7.34
CA ASN A 178 -12.03 -11.22 -7.16
C ASN A 178 -10.97 -10.25 -6.68
N THR A 179 -10.38 -10.55 -5.54
CA THR A 179 -9.22 -9.83 -5.01
C THR A 179 -7.96 -10.67 -5.14
N ASN A 180 -6.81 -10.01 -5.23
CA ASN A 180 -5.53 -10.68 -5.20
C ASN A 180 -5.34 -11.37 -3.83
N PRO A 181 -4.93 -12.65 -3.79
CA PRO A 181 -4.84 -13.40 -2.53
C PRO A 181 -3.71 -12.86 -1.65
N PRO A 182 -3.98 -12.59 -0.35
CA PRO A 182 -2.98 -12.06 0.55
C PRO A 182 -2.14 -13.16 1.22
N GLU A 183 -0.91 -12.80 1.62
CA GLU A 183 -0.14 -13.55 2.59
C GLU A 183 -0.74 -13.35 3.99
N THR A 184 -0.94 -14.43 4.70
CA THR A 184 -1.66 -14.47 5.98
C THR A 184 -0.80 -14.84 7.18
N SER A 185 0.50 -15.10 6.95
CA SER A 185 1.47 -15.35 8.01
C SER A 185 2.83 -14.76 7.67
N PRO A 186 3.61 -14.34 8.66
CA PRO A 186 4.99 -13.87 8.44
C PRO A 186 5.88 -14.93 7.77
N THR A 187 5.71 -16.20 8.12
CA THR A 187 6.47 -17.31 7.49
C THR A 187 6.09 -17.50 6.02
N GLY A 188 4.81 -17.35 5.67
CA GLY A 188 4.33 -17.37 4.29
C GLY A 188 4.89 -16.21 3.47
N LEU A 189 4.81 -14.99 4.01
CA LEU A 189 5.39 -13.80 3.37
C LEU A 189 6.90 -13.95 3.18
N TYR A 190 7.61 -14.44 4.20
CA TYR A 190 9.05 -14.73 4.10
C TYR A 190 9.35 -15.73 2.99
N ALA A 191 8.63 -16.85 2.97
CA ALA A 191 8.83 -17.90 1.96
C ALA A 191 8.56 -17.37 0.54
N ARG A 192 7.55 -16.51 0.36
CA ARG A 192 7.26 -15.88 -0.93
C ARG A 192 8.38 -14.92 -1.36
N LEU A 193 8.82 -14.04 -0.47
CA LEU A 193 9.83 -13.02 -0.78
C LEU A 193 11.24 -13.62 -0.88
N PHE A 194 11.61 -14.50 0.06
CA PHE A 194 12.97 -14.96 0.30
C PHE A 194 13.13 -16.49 0.28
N GLY A 195 12.17 -17.21 -0.31
CA GLY A 195 12.22 -18.67 -0.47
C GLY A 195 13.35 -19.17 -1.37
N PRO A 196 13.35 -20.44 -1.76
CA PRO A 196 14.49 -21.10 -2.41
C PRO A 196 15.06 -20.37 -3.64
N GLY A 197 14.26 -19.59 -4.35
CA GLY A 197 14.69 -18.77 -5.48
C GLY A 197 15.50 -17.52 -5.09
N PHE A 198 15.56 -17.17 -3.79
CA PHE A 198 16.32 -16.03 -3.27
C PHE A 198 17.57 -16.44 -2.48
N ALA A 199 17.61 -17.67 -2.02
CA ALA A 199 18.47 -18.13 -0.93
C ALA A 199 19.98 -18.08 -1.15
N SER A 200 20.49 -17.78 -2.33
CA SER A 200 21.92 -17.48 -2.50
C SER A 200 22.19 -16.97 -3.91
N ALA A 201 23.01 -15.92 -3.96
CA ALA A 201 23.51 -15.42 -5.23
C ALA A 201 24.39 -16.44 -5.98
N THR A 202 24.87 -17.47 -5.27
CA THR A 202 25.72 -18.53 -5.81
C THR A 202 24.93 -19.78 -6.25
N ASP A 203 23.76 -20.05 -5.64
CA ASP A 203 23.04 -21.30 -5.83
C ASP A 203 21.64 -21.14 -6.46
N PHE A 204 21.37 -19.99 -7.07
CA PHE A 204 20.11 -19.77 -7.78
C PHE A 204 19.98 -20.81 -8.91
N LYS A 205 18.98 -21.67 -8.77
CA LYS A 205 18.52 -22.58 -9.83
C LYS A 205 17.11 -22.18 -10.19
N PRO A 206 16.83 -21.86 -11.47
CA PRO A 206 15.46 -21.64 -11.93
C PRO A 206 14.58 -22.85 -11.59
N ASP A 207 13.35 -22.58 -11.14
CA ASP A 207 12.39 -23.65 -10.84
C ASP A 207 12.05 -24.42 -12.14
N PRO A 208 12.29 -25.75 -12.22
CA PRO A 208 11.97 -26.53 -13.40
C PRO A 208 10.49 -26.50 -13.76
N ASN A 209 9.58 -26.34 -12.78
CA ASN A 209 8.14 -26.23 -13.04
C ASN A 209 7.80 -24.92 -13.73
N ILE A 210 8.42 -23.82 -13.33
CA ILE A 210 8.26 -22.50 -13.99
C ILE A 210 8.84 -22.56 -15.40
N MET A 211 9.98 -23.20 -15.61
CA MET A 211 10.54 -23.41 -16.95
C MET A 211 9.61 -24.22 -17.84
N LEU A 212 8.99 -25.26 -17.31
CA LEU A 212 8.01 -26.07 -18.05
C LEU A 212 6.76 -25.28 -18.41
N GLN A 213 6.22 -24.52 -17.45
CA GLN A 213 5.05 -23.67 -17.66
C GLN A 213 5.34 -22.58 -18.71
N GLN A 214 6.49 -21.94 -18.66
CA GLN A 214 6.91 -20.97 -19.69
C GLN A 214 7.00 -21.61 -21.08
N SER A 215 7.52 -22.83 -21.17
CA SER A 215 7.57 -23.58 -22.44
C SER A 215 6.18 -23.89 -23.02
N VAL A 216 5.22 -24.23 -22.15
CA VAL A 216 3.81 -24.48 -22.56
C VAL A 216 3.16 -23.19 -23.07
N LEU A 217 3.36 -22.07 -22.38
CA LEU A 217 2.83 -20.76 -22.79
C LEU A 217 3.39 -20.29 -24.13
N ALA A 218 4.66 -20.55 -24.40
CA ALA A 218 5.28 -20.22 -25.68
C ALA A 218 4.60 -20.94 -26.85
N VAL A 219 4.21 -22.21 -26.67
CA VAL A 219 3.46 -22.98 -27.71
C VAL A 219 2.07 -22.39 -27.93
N VAL A 220 1.39 -21.97 -26.86
CA VAL A 220 0.06 -21.32 -26.94
C VAL A 220 0.15 -19.97 -27.69
N ALA A 221 1.26 -19.26 -27.55
CA ALA A 221 1.47 -17.99 -28.25
C ALA A 221 1.57 -18.14 -29.78
N GLU A 222 2.11 -19.24 -30.28
CA GLU A 222 2.17 -19.52 -31.72
C GLU A 222 0.78 -19.80 -32.31
N ASP A 223 -0.10 -20.49 -31.60
CA ASP A 223 -1.46 -20.78 -32.06
C ASP A 223 -2.41 -19.59 -32.00
N ARG A 224 -2.05 -18.57 -31.20
CA ARG A 224 -2.80 -17.32 -31.05
C ARG A 224 -3.11 -16.64 -32.38
N GLN A 225 -2.11 -16.45 -33.22
CA GLN A 225 -2.28 -15.73 -34.49
C GLN A 225 -3.28 -16.44 -35.41
N ARG A 226 -3.26 -17.76 -35.42
CA ARG A 226 -4.21 -18.57 -36.19
C ARG A 226 -5.63 -18.45 -35.65
N LEU A 227 -5.79 -18.52 -34.33
CA LEU A 227 -7.09 -18.40 -33.67
C LEU A 227 -7.68 -17.00 -33.88
N MET A 228 -6.89 -15.93 -33.66
CA MET A 228 -7.33 -14.54 -33.85
C MET A 228 -7.76 -14.25 -35.28
N ALA A 229 -7.18 -14.92 -36.28
CA ALA A 229 -7.58 -14.78 -37.70
C ALA A 229 -8.94 -15.46 -38.00
N SER A 230 -9.36 -16.44 -37.19
CA SER A 230 -10.53 -17.30 -37.46
C SER A 230 -11.82 -16.86 -36.75
N VAL A 231 -11.77 -15.90 -35.82
CA VAL A 231 -12.90 -15.54 -34.95
C VAL A 231 -13.46 -14.14 -35.25
N GLY A 232 -14.72 -13.89 -34.87
CA GLY A 232 -15.42 -12.61 -35.03
C GLY A 232 -14.93 -11.52 -34.06
N ALA A 233 -15.36 -10.26 -34.28
CA ALA A 233 -14.86 -9.10 -33.53
C ALA A 233 -15.09 -9.18 -32.02
N ALA A 234 -16.25 -9.69 -31.58
CA ALA A 234 -16.57 -9.85 -30.15
C ALA A 234 -15.67 -10.86 -29.45
N ASP A 235 -15.38 -11.98 -30.15
CA ASP A 235 -14.49 -13.01 -29.62
C ASP A 235 -13.03 -12.59 -29.66
N LYS A 236 -12.63 -11.75 -30.63
CA LYS A 236 -11.32 -11.12 -30.66
C LYS A 236 -11.07 -10.28 -29.40
N ALA A 237 -12.03 -9.46 -28.99
CA ALA A 237 -11.91 -8.65 -27.77
C ALA A 237 -11.73 -9.53 -26.52
N ARG A 238 -12.49 -10.62 -26.39
CA ARG A 238 -12.35 -11.57 -25.27
C ARG A 238 -11.01 -12.30 -25.29
N LEU A 239 -10.58 -12.73 -26.48
CA LEU A 239 -9.28 -13.37 -26.66
C LEU A 239 -8.12 -12.40 -26.39
N ASP A 240 -8.23 -11.11 -26.73
CA ASP A 240 -7.22 -10.11 -26.41
C ASP A 240 -7.06 -9.91 -24.90
N GLN A 241 -8.17 -9.89 -24.15
CA GLN A 241 -8.11 -9.88 -22.68
C GLN A 241 -7.42 -11.13 -22.13
N TYR A 242 -7.82 -12.30 -22.61
CA TYR A 242 -7.20 -13.57 -22.21
C TYR A 242 -5.70 -13.60 -22.52
N PHE A 243 -5.30 -13.21 -23.72
CA PHE A 243 -3.89 -13.18 -24.12
C PHE A 243 -3.09 -12.08 -23.43
N THR A 244 -3.73 -11.00 -22.97
CA THR A 244 -3.08 -10.01 -22.12
C THR A 244 -2.73 -10.64 -20.77
N SER A 245 -3.65 -11.35 -20.14
CA SER A 245 -3.39 -12.10 -18.90
C SER A 245 -2.31 -13.16 -19.07
N VAL A 246 -2.30 -13.86 -20.22
CA VAL A 246 -1.23 -14.85 -20.53
C VAL A 246 0.12 -14.19 -20.66
N ARG A 247 0.23 -13.01 -21.31
CA ARG A 247 1.50 -12.27 -21.40
C ARG A 247 1.98 -11.75 -20.04
N GLU A 248 1.06 -11.32 -19.18
CA GLU A 248 1.41 -10.94 -17.83
C GLU A 248 1.98 -12.12 -17.04
N LEU A 249 1.37 -13.30 -17.20
CA LEU A 249 1.88 -14.54 -16.62
C LEU A 249 3.27 -14.91 -17.20
N GLU A 250 3.46 -14.83 -18.52
CA GLU A 250 4.76 -15.05 -19.16
C GLU A 250 5.83 -14.09 -18.64
N ASN A 251 5.51 -12.80 -18.48
CA ASN A 251 6.41 -11.80 -17.92
C ASN A 251 6.75 -12.11 -16.48
N THR A 252 5.76 -12.50 -15.66
CA THR A 252 5.97 -12.92 -14.27
C THR A 252 6.90 -14.11 -14.20
N MET A 253 6.66 -15.15 -14.99
CA MET A 253 7.54 -16.33 -15.06
C MET A 253 8.94 -15.98 -15.55
N ALA A 254 9.07 -15.10 -16.54
CA ALA A 254 10.36 -14.65 -17.03
C ALA A 254 11.16 -13.87 -15.97
N VAL A 255 10.47 -13.15 -15.09
CA VAL A 255 11.10 -12.46 -13.95
C VAL A 255 11.48 -13.47 -12.85
N GLU A 256 10.62 -14.45 -12.56
CA GLU A 256 10.90 -15.51 -11.57
C GLU A 256 12.08 -16.41 -11.97
N LEU A 257 12.28 -16.59 -13.27
CA LEU A 257 13.45 -17.32 -13.79
C LEU A 257 14.74 -16.50 -13.80
N LYS A 258 14.64 -15.19 -13.56
CA LYS A 258 15.82 -14.33 -13.38
C LYS A 258 16.23 -14.32 -11.91
N LYS A 259 17.54 -14.41 -11.69
CA LYS A 259 18.12 -14.20 -10.36
C LYS A 259 17.67 -12.83 -9.80
N PRO A 260 17.12 -12.79 -8.58
CA PRO A 260 16.73 -11.53 -7.95
C PRO A 260 17.93 -10.58 -7.82
N GLU A 261 17.74 -9.32 -8.16
CA GLU A 261 18.71 -8.25 -7.94
C GLU A 261 18.49 -7.67 -6.53
N ILE A 262 19.42 -7.87 -5.62
CA ILE A 262 19.42 -7.23 -4.29
C ILE A 262 19.89 -5.79 -4.47
N ILE A 263 19.07 -4.83 -4.05
CA ILE A 263 19.27 -3.40 -4.34
C ILE A 263 19.69 -2.59 -3.11
N ALA A 264 19.62 -3.13 -1.90
CA ALA A 264 19.93 -2.38 -0.68
C ALA A 264 20.94 -3.10 0.21
N ASP A 265 21.61 -2.34 1.05
CA ASP A 265 22.44 -2.84 2.17
C ASP A 265 21.54 -3.47 3.27
N VAL A 266 20.67 -4.36 2.84
CA VAL A 266 19.70 -5.00 3.70
C VAL A 266 20.12 -6.44 3.92
N VAL A 267 20.39 -6.77 5.15
CA VAL A 267 20.57 -8.17 5.56
C VAL A 267 19.19 -8.83 5.53
N VAL A 268 19.00 -9.79 4.63
CA VAL A 268 17.80 -10.62 4.64
C VAL A 268 17.80 -11.40 5.96
N PRO A 269 16.79 -11.21 6.82
CA PRO A 269 16.75 -11.91 8.10
C PRO A 269 16.60 -13.42 7.89
N GLY A 270 16.90 -14.19 8.91
CA GLY A 270 16.49 -15.60 8.95
C GLY A 270 14.97 -15.72 8.90
N MET A 271 14.48 -16.90 8.53
CA MET A 271 13.04 -17.18 8.55
C MET A 271 12.49 -16.90 9.96
N PRO A 272 11.43 -16.10 10.10
CA PRO A 272 10.82 -15.85 11.41
C PRO A 272 10.28 -17.15 12.00
N GLU A 273 10.22 -17.22 13.32
CA GLU A 273 9.49 -18.29 13.99
C GLU A 273 8.03 -18.26 13.58
N GLU A 274 7.38 -19.44 13.57
CA GLU A 274 5.96 -19.52 13.31
C GLU A 274 5.18 -18.79 14.41
N MET A 275 4.29 -17.89 13.99
CA MET A 275 3.51 -17.05 14.88
C MET A 275 2.03 -17.33 14.71
N THR A 276 1.31 -17.37 15.83
CA THR A 276 -0.16 -17.30 15.77
C THR A 276 -0.56 -15.97 15.15
N VAL A 277 -1.44 -16.00 14.16
CA VAL A 277 -2.00 -14.82 13.49
C VAL A 277 -3.51 -14.85 13.67
N ASN A 278 -4.08 -13.82 14.27
CA ASN A 278 -5.52 -13.65 14.46
C ASN A 278 -5.83 -12.17 14.78
N LYS A 279 -7.10 -11.84 15.06
CA LYS A 279 -7.60 -10.49 15.31
C LYS A 279 -7.50 -10.04 16.79
N SER A 280 -6.85 -10.80 17.64
CA SER A 280 -6.54 -10.34 19.01
C SER A 280 -5.56 -9.18 18.96
N VAL A 281 -5.87 -8.08 19.68
CA VAL A 281 -5.00 -6.89 19.72
C VAL A 281 -3.55 -7.23 20.09
N PRO A 282 -3.27 -8.00 21.16
CA PRO A 282 -1.90 -8.39 21.49
C PRO A 282 -1.18 -9.17 20.36
N VAL A 283 -1.94 -9.95 19.60
CA VAL A 283 -1.37 -10.69 18.45
C VAL A 283 -1.07 -9.73 17.30
N LEU A 284 -2.02 -8.86 16.94
CA LEU A 284 -1.81 -7.87 15.87
C LEU A 284 -0.62 -6.96 16.17
N LEU A 285 -0.50 -6.45 17.40
CA LEU A 285 0.63 -5.61 17.83
C LEU A 285 1.98 -6.36 17.77
N LYS A 286 1.97 -7.68 17.91
CA LYS A 286 3.18 -8.52 17.81
C LYS A 286 3.51 -8.89 16.36
N THR A 287 2.51 -9.21 15.53
CA THR A 287 2.72 -9.76 14.18
C THR A 287 2.87 -8.67 13.11
N THR A 288 2.15 -7.55 13.25
CA THR A 288 2.23 -6.43 12.28
C THR A 288 3.65 -5.87 12.10
N PRO A 289 4.46 -5.66 13.16
CA PRO A 289 5.86 -5.26 12.99
C PRO A 289 6.69 -6.26 12.16
N VAL A 290 6.42 -7.56 12.30
CA VAL A 290 7.14 -8.60 11.54
C VAL A 290 6.74 -8.55 10.07
N PHE A 291 5.45 -8.47 9.76
CA PHE A 291 4.97 -8.26 8.39
C PHE A 291 5.56 -6.99 7.77
N SER A 292 5.54 -5.88 8.52
CA SER A 292 6.04 -4.58 8.05
C SER A 292 7.54 -4.62 7.73
N LYS A 293 8.35 -5.25 8.57
CA LYS A 293 9.80 -5.41 8.34
C LYS A 293 10.10 -6.30 7.13
N LEU A 294 9.41 -7.43 6.99
CA LEU A 294 9.57 -8.32 5.82
C LEU A 294 9.16 -7.61 4.53
N LEU A 295 8.05 -6.91 4.53
CA LEU A 295 7.59 -6.10 3.40
C LEU A 295 8.60 -5.01 3.04
N ALA A 296 9.09 -4.25 4.02
CA ALA A 296 10.09 -3.20 3.80
C ALA A 296 11.36 -3.75 3.15
N ILE A 297 11.85 -4.92 3.60
CA ILE A 297 13.00 -5.59 2.97
C ILE A 297 12.65 -6.05 1.54
N GLY A 298 11.45 -6.58 1.31
CA GLY A 298 10.98 -6.95 -0.03
C GLY A 298 10.95 -5.76 -0.99
N LEU A 299 10.51 -4.59 -0.53
CA LEU A 299 10.51 -3.34 -1.28
C LEU A 299 11.94 -2.82 -1.53
N ALA A 300 12.79 -2.83 -0.51
CA ALA A 300 14.17 -2.39 -0.59
C ALA A 300 15.02 -3.27 -1.53
N THR A 301 14.72 -4.57 -1.59
CA THR A 301 15.34 -5.51 -2.52
C THR A 301 14.67 -5.56 -3.90
N ASN A 302 13.73 -4.63 -4.17
CA ASN A 302 13.00 -4.50 -5.44
C ASN A 302 12.28 -5.79 -5.88
N GLN A 303 11.85 -6.62 -4.92
CA GLN A 303 11.03 -7.80 -5.20
C GLN A 303 9.65 -7.38 -5.73
N THR A 304 9.14 -6.29 -5.18
CA THR A 304 7.95 -5.58 -5.63
C THR A 304 8.13 -4.09 -5.42
N ARG A 305 7.27 -3.29 -6.07
CA ARG A 305 7.14 -1.85 -5.82
C ARG A 305 5.74 -1.48 -5.36
N ILE A 306 4.85 -2.46 -5.28
CA ILE A 306 3.44 -2.26 -4.95
C ILE A 306 3.04 -3.22 -3.84
N PHE A 307 2.27 -2.73 -2.87
CA PHE A 307 1.69 -3.56 -1.84
C PHE A 307 0.28 -3.11 -1.43
N ASN A 308 -0.50 -4.06 -0.93
CA ASN A 308 -1.75 -3.82 -0.21
C ASN A 308 -1.68 -4.53 1.14
N MET A 309 -1.78 -3.80 2.24
CA MET A 309 -1.72 -4.34 3.60
C MET A 309 -3.03 -4.04 4.30
N ALA A 310 -3.79 -5.08 4.62
CA ALA A 310 -5.01 -4.99 5.40
C ALA A 310 -4.72 -5.40 6.86
N LEU A 311 -4.99 -4.50 7.80
CA LEU A 311 -4.89 -4.82 9.23
C LEU A 311 -6.04 -5.74 9.64
N THR A 312 -7.25 -5.40 9.20
CA THR A 312 -8.51 -6.10 9.49
C THR A 312 -9.50 -5.93 8.35
N GLU A 313 -10.68 -6.58 8.45
CA GLU A 313 -11.83 -6.32 7.61
C GLU A 313 -12.48 -4.95 7.91
N PRO A 314 -13.34 -4.45 7.00
CA PRO A 314 -14.04 -3.18 7.19
C PRO A 314 -14.95 -3.15 8.43
N ALA A 315 -15.78 -4.18 8.65
CA ALA A 315 -16.53 -4.37 9.89
C ALA A 315 -15.63 -4.98 10.99
N ASN A 316 -14.62 -4.30 11.38
CA ASN A 316 -13.48 -4.72 12.18
C ASN A 316 -13.85 -5.54 13.44
N THR A 317 -13.57 -6.84 13.41
CA THR A 317 -13.80 -7.75 14.55
C THR A 317 -12.56 -7.96 15.43
N MET A 318 -11.65 -7.01 15.45
CA MET A 318 -10.52 -6.96 16.39
C MET A 318 -11.04 -7.01 17.85
N PHE A 319 -10.34 -7.71 18.71
CA PHE A 319 -10.77 -7.89 20.11
C PHE A 319 -9.61 -7.85 21.09
N LEU A 320 -9.92 -7.46 22.33
CA LEU A 320 -9.04 -7.61 23.47
C LEU A 320 -9.49 -8.84 24.28
N PRO A 321 -8.56 -9.73 24.67
CA PRO A 321 -8.89 -10.83 25.57
C PRO A 321 -9.53 -10.34 26.87
N GLY A 322 -10.73 -10.82 27.19
CA GLY A 322 -11.50 -10.42 28.36
C GLY A 322 -12.52 -9.31 28.12
N ASP A 323 -12.50 -8.62 26.99
CA ASP A 323 -13.57 -7.67 26.63
C ASP A 323 -14.83 -8.43 26.18
N SER A 324 -16.01 -7.86 26.48
CA SER A 324 -17.30 -8.45 26.11
C SER A 324 -17.65 -8.33 24.62
N HIS A 325 -17.05 -7.37 23.94
CA HIS A 325 -17.38 -7.03 22.56
C HIS A 325 -16.11 -6.91 21.69
N VAL A 326 -16.23 -7.33 20.43
CA VAL A 326 -15.26 -7.02 19.40
C VAL A 326 -15.41 -5.55 19.00
N PHE A 327 -14.42 -4.98 18.32
CA PHE A 327 -14.39 -3.56 17.97
C PHE A 327 -15.69 -3.10 17.27
N HIS A 328 -16.10 -3.77 16.19
CA HIS A 328 -17.33 -3.41 15.46
C HIS A 328 -18.57 -3.41 16.38
N GLN A 329 -18.74 -4.44 17.19
CA GLN A 329 -19.86 -4.51 18.11
C GLN A 329 -19.82 -3.39 19.15
N ALA A 330 -18.62 -3.07 19.67
CA ALA A 330 -18.45 -1.94 20.60
C ALA A 330 -18.87 -0.61 19.97
N THR A 331 -18.65 -0.39 18.67
CA THR A 331 -19.08 0.85 17.99
C THR A 331 -20.60 1.07 18.07
N HIS A 332 -21.39 -0.01 18.06
CA HIS A 332 -22.84 0.06 18.11
C HIS A 332 -23.39 0.06 19.53
N GLU A 333 -22.81 -0.72 20.43
CA GLU A 333 -23.37 -0.99 21.75
C GLU A 333 -22.82 -0.08 22.85
N GLU A 334 -21.57 0.37 22.75
CA GLU A 334 -21.01 1.28 23.74
C GLU A 334 -21.73 2.64 23.70
N PRO A 335 -22.23 3.13 24.85
CA PRO A 335 -22.79 4.47 24.91
C PRO A 335 -21.71 5.53 24.74
N VAL A 336 -22.07 6.65 24.12
CA VAL A 336 -21.20 7.83 24.11
C VAL A 336 -21.09 8.38 25.52
N ASP A 337 -19.86 8.51 26.04
CA ASP A 337 -19.61 9.13 27.32
C ASP A 337 -20.03 10.61 27.30
N ALA A 338 -20.85 11.03 28.23
CA ALA A 338 -21.45 12.36 28.27
C ALA A 338 -20.41 13.49 28.55
N VAL A 339 -19.28 13.15 29.18
CA VAL A 339 -18.22 14.11 29.50
C VAL A 339 -17.18 14.17 28.37
N LEU A 340 -16.78 13.00 27.87
CA LEU A 340 -15.76 12.89 26.81
C LEU A 340 -16.32 13.20 25.43
N GLY A 341 -17.62 12.95 25.19
CA GLY A 341 -18.27 13.14 23.89
C GLY A 341 -17.92 12.07 22.85
N TYR A 342 -17.34 10.94 23.28
CA TYR A 342 -17.01 9.81 22.40
C TYR A 342 -17.13 8.47 23.18
N GLN A 343 -16.90 7.36 22.48
CA GLN A 343 -16.95 5.99 23.00
C GLN A 343 -15.53 5.55 23.40
N PRO A 344 -15.17 5.47 24.71
CA PRO A 344 -13.80 5.20 25.16
C PRO A 344 -13.25 3.82 24.74
N GLN A 345 -14.06 2.76 24.82
CA GLN A 345 -13.64 1.41 24.41
C GLN A 345 -13.40 1.35 22.90
N THR A 346 -14.34 1.88 22.12
CA THR A 346 -14.24 2.01 20.67
C THR A 346 -12.98 2.78 20.27
N SER A 347 -12.72 3.91 20.92
CA SER A 347 -11.56 4.76 20.61
C SER A 347 -10.22 4.07 20.91
N ARG A 348 -10.19 3.17 21.89
CA ARG A 348 -9.01 2.37 22.22
C ARG A 348 -8.61 1.42 21.07
N PHE A 349 -9.59 0.78 20.43
CA PHE A 349 -9.33 -0.07 19.27
C PHE A 349 -8.80 0.73 18.06
N SER A 350 -9.36 1.91 17.81
CA SER A 350 -8.85 2.81 16.76
C SER A 350 -7.39 3.24 17.04
N THR A 351 -7.02 3.43 18.33
CA THR A 351 -5.63 3.73 18.70
C THR A 351 -4.69 2.58 18.33
N TYR A 352 -5.06 1.34 18.64
CA TYR A 352 -4.25 0.17 18.25
C TYR A 352 -4.08 0.04 16.72
N SER A 353 -5.10 0.42 15.95
CA SER A 353 -4.97 0.46 14.48
C SER A 353 -3.89 1.46 14.04
N MET A 354 -3.80 2.62 14.70
CA MET A 354 -2.76 3.61 14.40
C MET A 354 -1.37 3.20 14.91
N GLU A 355 -1.29 2.47 16.02
CA GLU A 355 -0.03 1.84 16.46
C GLU A 355 0.49 0.85 15.41
N CYS A 356 -0.38 0.00 14.86
CA CYS A 356 -0.03 -0.93 13.78
C CYS A 356 0.39 -0.19 12.50
N PHE A 357 -0.26 0.92 12.15
CA PHE A 357 0.16 1.74 11.02
C PHE A 357 1.53 2.39 11.25
N ALA A 358 1.79 2.86 12.47
CA ALA A 358 3.09 3.42 12.83
C ALA A 358 4.24 2.41 12.68
N GLU A 359 4.00 1.12 12.94
CA GLU A 359 4.98 0.06 12.71
C GLU A 359 5.35 -0.11 11.22
N LEU A 360 4.38 0.04 10.32
CA LEU A 360 4.67 0.04 8.87
C LEU A 360 5.51 1.26 8.50
N VAL A 361 5.13 2.45 8.97
CA VAL A 361 5.88 3.69 8.72
C VAL A 361 7.30 3.57 9.27
N ALA A 362 7.46 3.06 10.50
CA ALA A 362 8.76 2.82 11.12
C ALA A 362 9.65 1.85 10.34
N ALA A 363 9.06 0.76 9.83
CA ALA A 363 9.80 -0.23 9.06
C ALA A 363 10.33 0.34 7.74
N LEU A 364 9.53 1.18 7.07
CA LEU A 364 9.95 1.86 5.83
C LEU A 364 10.97 2.97 6.11
N ASP A 365 10.79 3.74 7.19
CA ASP A 365 11.71 4.82 7.55
C ASP A 365 13.05 4.31 8.12
N GLY A 366 13.05 3.11 8.67
CA GLY A 366 14.24 2.47 9.23
C GLY A 366 15.26 1.97 8.19
N ILE A 367 14.90 1.91 6.92
CA ILE A 367 15.81 1.47 5.84
C ILE A 367 16.37 2.69 5.12
N LYS A 368 17.69 2.87 5.16
CA LYS A 368 18.38 3.91 4.38
C LYS A 368 18.35 3.59 2.89
N GLU A 369 18.04 4.59 2.09
CA GLU A 369 18.07 4.51 0.64
C GLU A 369 18.48 5.86 0.05
N GLY A 370 19.65 5.92 -0.54
CA GLY A 370 20.22 7.18 -1.02
C GLY A 370 20.51 8.16 0.11
N ASP A 371 20.12 9.40 -0.10
CA ASP A 371 20.22 10.50 0.89
C ASP A 371 19.05 10.52 1.89
N GLY A 372 18.07 9.64 1.70
CA GLY A 372 16.88 9.51 2.52
C GLY A 372 16.67 8.10 3.06
N THR A 373 15.40 7.74 3.15
CA THR A 373 14.95 6.42 3.59
C THR A 373 14.03 5.78 2.54
N LEU A 374 13.75 4.49 2.67
CA LEU A 374 12.79 3.81 1.82
C LEU A 374 11.41 4.48 1.88
N LEU A 375 11.03 5.04 3.04
CA LEU A 375 9.79 5.82 3.18
C LEU A 375 9.80 7.06 2.30
N ASP A 376 10.93 7.78 2.19
CA ASP A 376 11.03 8.99 1.36
C ASP A 376 10.84 8.66 -0.14
N HIS A 377 11.21 7.45 -0.58
CA HIS A 377 10.98 6.96 -1.94
C HIS A 377 9.70 6.12 -2.08
N SER A 378 8.87 6.09 -1.05
CA SER A 378 7.57 5.41 -1.05
C SER A 378 6.43 6.41 -0.89
N LEU A 379 5.21 5.95 -1.22
CA LEU A 379 3.97 6.64 -0.90
C LEU A 379 2.97 5.60 -0.40
N VAL A 380 2.52 5.74 0.84
CA VAL A 380 1.55 4.84 1.47
C VAL A 380 0.25 5.59 1.67
N LEU A 381 -0.82 5.15 1.01
CA LEU A 381 -2.19 5.59 1.29
C LEU A 381 -2.76 4.73 2.40
N ALA A 382 -2.81 5.26 3.62
CA ALA A 382 -3.50 4.63 4.72
C ALA A 382 -4.93 5.17 4.81
N TYR A 383 -5.92 4.28 4.88
CA TYR A 383 -7.32 4.64 4.77
C TYR A 383 -8.23 3.67 5.52
N THR A 384 -9.46 4.10 5.76
CA THR A 384 -10.51 3.34 6.42
C THR A 384 -11.83 3.41 5.64
N ASP A 385 -12.77 2.57 5.99
CA ASP A 385 -14.08 2.44 5.35
C ASP A 385 -15.08 3.54 5.71
N THR A 386 -14.91 4.17 6.87
CA THR A 386 -15.90 5.08 7.45
C THR A 386 -15.25 6.13 8.36
N SER A 387 -15.92 7.25 8.56
CA SER A 387 -15.51 8.23 9.58
C SER A 387 -16.08 7.93 10.97
N ASN A 388 -17.25 7.30 11.02
CA ASN A 388 -17.94 6.92 12.25
C ASN A 388 -18.66 5.58 12.03
N ALA A 389 -18.13 4.53 12.62
CA ALA A 389 -18.64 3.17 12.43
C ALA A 389 -20.05 2.98 12.97
N LYS A 390 -20.42 3.63 14.08
CA LYS A 390 -21.78 3.56 14.64
C LYS A 390 -22.85 4.01 13.63
N LEU A 391 -22.51 4.98 12.80
CA LEU A 391 -23.41 5.58 11.79
C LEU A 391 -23.13 5.08 10.37
N HIS A 392 -22.10 4.28 10.18
CA HIS A 392 -21.57 3.88 8.85
C HIS A 392 -21.37 5.09 7.93
N ALA A 393 -20.86 6.18 8.50
CA ALA A 393 -20.75 7.46 7.80
C ALA A 393 -19.60 7.45 6.80
N ILE A 394 -19.91 7.77 5.55
CA ILE A 394 -18.94 7.87 4.44
C ILE A 394 -18.60 9.32 4.09
N ASP A 395 -18.94 10.25 4.96
CA ASP A 395 -18.54 11.66 4.93
C ASP A 395 -17.53 11.91 6.07
N GLY A 396 -16.48 12.66 5.78
CA GLY A 396 -15.43 12.96 6.75
C GLY A 396 -14.43 11.83 6.99
N ILE A 397 -14.27 10.90 6.05
CA ILE A 397 -13.38 9.75 6.19
C ILE A 397 -11.93 10.20 6.37
N PRO A 398 -11.23 9.74 7.45
CA PRO A 398 -9.83 10.04 7.65
C PRO A 398 -8.94 9.17 6.75
N MET A 399 -7.91 9.79 6.18
CA MET A 399 -6.87 9.12 5.39
C MET A 399 -5.51 9.72 5.74
N PHE A 400 -4.45 8.98 5.44
CA PHE A 400 -3.07 9.46 5.58
C PHE A 400 -2.30 9.17 4.30
N LEU A 401 -1.36 10.05 3.98
CA LEU A 401 -0.34 9.80 2.97
C LEU A 401 1.03 9.85 3.65
N ALA A 402 1.69 8.71 3.81
CA ALA A 402 3.03 8.62 4.38
C ALA A 402 4.08 8.42 3.28
N GLY A 403 5.19 9.16 3.40
CA GLY A 403 6.25 9.20 2.41
C GLY A 403 6.05 10.28 1.34
N SER A 404 7.12 10.58 0.61
CA SER A 404 7.16 11.70 -0.34
C SER A 404 7.17 11.30 -1.81
N ALA A 405 7.11 10.00 -2.13
CA ALA A 405 7.25 9.50 -3.51
C ALA A 405 8.53 10.04 -4.21
N GLY A 406 9.65 10.08 -3.50
CA GLY A 406 10.89 10.66 -4.02
C GLY A 406 10.83 12.18 -4.18
N GLY A 407 10.15 12.86 -3.29
CA GLY A 407 10.02 14.32 -3.25
C GLY A 407 8.88 14.89 -4.09
N LYS A 408 8.03 14.04 -4.69
CA LYS A 408 6.88 14.49 -5.49
C LYS A 408 5.66 14.87 -4.64
N ILE A 409 5.63 14.46 -3.38
CA ILE A 409 4.62 14.84 -2.39
C ILE A 409 5.28 15.61 -1.26
N LYS A 410 4.75 16.80 -0.96
CA LYS A 410 5.07 17.55 0.26
C LYS A 410 4.44 16.86 1.46
N THR A 411 5.17 16.77 2.56
CA THR A 411 4.74 16.05 3.76
C THR A 411 4.63 16.98 4.97
N GLY A 412 4.08 16.48 6.08
CA GLY A 412 3.95 17.23 7.33
C GLY A 412 2.73 18.17 7.38
N MET A 413 1.69 17.91 6.59
CA MET A 413 0.50 18.77 6.47
C MET A 413 -0.77 18.08 6.96
N HIS A 414 -1.73 18.88 7.39
CA HIS A 414 -3.13 18.49 7.51
C HIS A 414 -3.94 19.19 6.43
N ILE A 415 -4.63 18.43 5.59
CA ILE A 415 -5.49 18.93 4.52
C ILE A 415 -6.94 18.56 4.82
N ALA A 416 -7.79 19.59 4.93
CA ALA A 416 -9.22 19.42 5.09
C ALA A 416 -9.92 19.38 3.73
N GLY A 417 -10.60 18.26 3.45
CA GLY A 417 -11.28 18.03 2.16
C GLY A 417 -12.62 18.76 2.01
N ASN A 418 -13.22 19.25 3.11
CA ASN A 418 -14.50 20.01 3.08
C ASN A 418 -15.60 19.28 2.31
N SER A 419 -15.81 18.00 2.57
CA SER A 419 -16.74 17.08 1.89
C SER A 419 -16.49 16.90 0.37
N GLU A 420 -15.30 17.25 -0.13
CA GLU A 420 -14.91 16.89 -1.49
C GLU A 420 -14.65 15.37 -1.60
N THR A 421 -14.73 14.86 -2.82
CA THR A 421 -14.59 13.41 -3.05
C THR A 421 -13.21 12.87 -2.64
N THR A 422 -13.21 11.67 -2.06
CA THR A 422 -11.99 10.89 -1.78
C THR A 422 -11.15 10.64 -3.04
N SER A 423 -11.75 10.67 -4.21
CA SER A 423 -11.07 10.51 -5.50
C SER A 423 -10.05 11.62 -5.78
N ARG A 424 -10.13 12.79 -5.12
CA ARG A 424 -9.06 13.80 -5.20
C ARG A 424 -7.74 13.25 -4.67
N VAL A 425 -7.80 12.48 -3.59
CA VAL A 425 -6.61 11.81 -3.03
C VAL A 425 -6.06 10.80 -4.04
N GLY A 426 -6.93 9.96 -4.60
CA GLY A 426 -6.53 8.95 -5.58
C GLY A 426 -5.92 9.56 -6.84
N LEU A 427 -6.49 10.66 -7.38
CA LEU A 427 -5.91 11.38 -8.51
C LEU A 427 -4.52 11.95 -8.17
N THR A 428 -4.38 12.58 -7.00
CA THR A 428 -3.11 13.14 -6.52
C THR A 428 -2.03 12.06 -6.41
N VAL A 429 -2.39 10.92 -5.81
CA VAL A 429 -1.49 9.76 -5.67
C VAL A 429 -1.03 9.24 -7.03
N GLN A 430 -1.95 9.04 -7.98
CA GLN A 430 -1.60 8.57 -9.32
C GLN A 430 -0.64 9.53 -10.05
N GLN A 431 -0.91 10.83 -9.98
CA GLN A 431 -0.03 11.85 -10.58
C GLN A 431 1.35 11.86 -9.92
N ALA A 432 1.42 11.77 -8.58
CA ALA A 432 2.68 11.69 -7.85
C ALA A 432 3.47 10.42 -8.21
N MET A 433 2.78 9.32 -8.50
CA MET A 433 3.40 8.07 -8.97
C MET A 433 3.78 8.12 -10.46
N GLY A 434 3.57 9.24 -11.13
CA GLY A 434 4.00 9.49 -12.51
C GLY A 434 3.03 9.01 -13.58
N LEU A 435 1.77 8.73 -13.23
CA LEU A 435 0.75 8.40 -14.22
C LEU A 435 0.23 9.70 -14.87
N ALA A 436 0.17 9.70 -16.21
CA ALA A 436 -0.40 10.81 -16.98
C ALA A 436 -1.93 10.71 -17.00
N VAL A 437 -2.58 11.05 -15.88
CA VAL A 437 -4.03 11.02 -15.73
C VAL A 437 -4.56 12.41 -15.38
N ASP A 438 -5.59 12.85 -16.11
CA ASP A 438 -6.22 14.16 -15.93
C ASP A 438 -7.46 14.09 -15.02
N SER A 439 -8.03 12.91 -14.83
CA SER A 439 -9.20 12.70 -13.97
C SER A 439 -9.23 11.27 -13.45
N TRP A 440 -9.89 11.09 -12.30
CA TRP A 440 -10.11 9.78 -11.71
C TRP A 440 -11.46 9.70 -11.01
N GLY A 441 -11.98 8.47 -10.88
CA GLY A 441 -13.27 8.16 -10.28
C GLY A 441 -14.40 8.12 -11.30
N GLY A 442 -15.55 7.63 -10.87
CA GLY A 442 -16.79 7.52 -11.63
C GLY A 442 -17.91 8.39 -11.06
N GLU A 443 -18.85 8.82 -11.88
CA GLU A 443 -20.05 9.56 -11.49
C GLU A 443 -19.72 10.76 -10.56
N SER A 444 -20.38 10.91 -9.40
CA SER A 444 -20.11 12.01 -8.44
C SER A 444 -18.76 11.91 -7.74
N ASN A 445 -18.08 10.75 -7.79
CA ASN A 445 -16.72 10.63 -7.31
C ASN A 445 -15.69 11.11 -8.34
N ARG A 446 -16.08 11.31 -9.61
CA ARG A 446 -15.15 11.76 -10.64
C ARG A 446 -14.63 13.16 -10.38
N THR A 447 -13.32 13.30 -10.44
CA THR A 447 -12.64 14.57 -10.25
C THR A 447 -11.48 14.75 -11.24
N ASN A 448 -11.25 15.99 -11.64
CA ASN A 448 -10.05 16.44 -12.35
C ASN A 448 -9.22 17.43 -11.51
N LYS A 449 -9.48 17.49 -10.22
CA LYS A 449 -8.83 18.41 -9.28
C LYS A 449 -7.97 17.62 -8.31
N PRO A 450 -6.67 17.47 -8.53
CA PRO A 450 -5.78 16.92 -7.52
C PRO A 450 -5.68 17.85 -6.32
N ILE A 451 -5.09 17.39 -5.24
CA ILE A 451 -4.74 18.22 -4.07
C ILE A 451 -3.42 18.89 -4.40
N SER A 452 -3.48 20.06 -5.05
CA SER A 452 -2.30 20.79 -5.53
C SER A 452 -1.35 21.20 -4.42
N GLU A 453 -1.85 21.40 -3.20
CA GLU A 453 -1.05 21.74 -2.03
C GLU A 453 -0.06 20.63 -1.66
N LEU A 454 -0.39 19.37 -1.97
CA LEU A 454 0.47 18.22 -1.72
C LEU A 454 1.51 18.00 -2.82
N LEU A 455 1.23 18.39 -4.05
CA LEU A 455 2.16 18.20 -5.17
C LEU A 455 3.36 19.16 -5.05
N ALA A 456 4.57 18.61 -5.27
CA ALA A 456 5.82 19.39 -5.17
C ALA A 456 6.14 20.19 -6.44
#